data_1499b3b8aa2fcd458ccdb7c1f801b9b9
#
_entry.id   1499b3b8aa2fcd458ccdb7c1f801b9b9
#
_cell.length_a   1.000
_cell.length_b   1.000
_cell.length_c   1.000
_cell.angle_alpha   90.00
_cell.angle_beta   90.00
_cell.angle_gamma   90.00
#
_symmetry.space_group_name_H-M   'P 1'
#
loop_
_entity.id
_entity.type
_entity.pdbx_description
1 polymer ?
#
loop_
_entity_poly.entity_id
_entity_poly.type
_entity_poly.pdbx_seq_one_letter_code
_entity_poly.pdbx_strand_id
1 'polypeptide(L)'
;MGEMNGVAFCKHIKSDEELKHIPVILLTGGTSEEVKLKGAEVGADDYISKPFEKDILIARINSILKSRIDLQQYFFNEVTLQAHNLKISPEYKQFLDQCITIVERNLMDSDFNVSVLATEIGMSSSSLYNRIKSICAQSPNNFIRFIRLRKAAEILISTDYTVSETAYQVGINDSKYFREQFNKQFGMNPSAYIKKYRKPFHNQHTFNKDVFPKKS
;
A
#
# COMPACT_ATOMS: atom_id res chain seq x y z
N MET A 1 -16.48 3.56 -38.42
CA MET A 1 -15.92 3.25 -37.10
C MET A 1 -14.44 3.64 -37.17
N GLY A 2 -14.05 4.69 -36.49
CA GLY A 2 -12.63 5.15 -36.50
C GLY A 2 -11.78 4.14 -35.76
N GLU A 3 -10.68 3.70 -36.37
CA GLU A 3 -9.72 2.83 -35.72
C GLU A 3 -9.08 3.61 -34.53
N MET A 4 -9.36 3.15 -33.32
CA MET A 4 -8.76 3.68 -32.10
C MET A 4 -7.26 3.35 -32.15
N ASN A 5 -6.39 4.35 -32.22
CA ASN A 5 -4.95 4.13 -32.18
C ASN A 5 -4.48 3.77 -30.76
N GLY A 6 -3.28 3.20 -30.64
CA GLY A 6 -2.75 2.71 -29.35
C GLY A 6 -2.66 3.79 -28.25
N VAL A 7 -2.41 5.05 -28.61
CA VAL A 7 -2.36 6.19 -27.67
C VAL A 7 -3.76 6.50 -27.14
N ALA A 8 -4.77 6.53 -28.02
CA ALA A 8 -6.16 6.76 -27.63
C ALA A 8 -6.69 5.60 -26.77
N PHE A 9 -6.33 4.37 -27.09
CA PHE A 9 -6.65 3.19 -26.27
C PHE A 9 -5.99 3.26 -24.89
N CYS A 10 -4.70 3.62 -24.82
CA CYS A 10 -4.00 3.81 -23.56
C CYS A 10 -4.69 4.89 -22.70
N LYS A 11 -5.01 6.04 -23.31
CA LYS A 11 -5.74 7.11 -22.63
C LYS A 11 -7.08 6.62 -22.09
N HIS A 12 -7.81 5.83 -22.85
CA HIS A 12 -9.08 5.25 -22.40
C HIS A 12 -8.88 4.34 -21.17
N ILE A 13 -7.93 3.39 -21.23
CA ILE A 13 -7.61 2.50 -20.11
C ILE A 13 -7.16 3.31 -18.88
N LYS A 14 -6.30 4.32 -19.07
CA LYS A 14 -5.77 5.12 -17.95
C LYS A 14 -6.75 6.14 -17.38
N SER A 15 -7.83 6.47 -18.11
CA SER A 15 -8.92 7.32 -17.62
C SER A 15 -10.03 6.53 -16.95
N ASP A 16 -10.10 5.22 -17.14
CA ASP A 16 -11.12 4.36 -16.57
C ASP A 16 -10.78 4.01 -15.12
N GLU A 17 -11.71 4.24 -14.20
CA GLU A 17 -11.51 4.04 -12.77
C GLU A 17 -11.17 2.59 -12.38
N GLU A 18 -11.65 1.61 -13.14
CA GLU A 18 -11.41 0.20 -12.89
C GLU A 18 -10.15 -0.32 -13.60
N LEU A 19 -9.80 0.25 -14.76
CA LEU A 19 -8.73 -0.26 -15.61
C LEU A 19 -7.39 0.49 -15.48
N LYS A 20 -7.37 1.74 -15.01
CA LYS A 20 -6.17 2.60 -14.97
C LYS A 20 -5.00 2.00 -14.17
N HIS A 21 -5.28 1.04 -13.30
CA HIS A 21 -4.24 0.33 -12.56
C HIS A 21 -3.50 -0.73 -13.40
N ILE A 22 -3.99 -1.09 -14.59
CA ILE A 22 -3.38 -2.09 -15.47
C ILE A 22 -2.16 -1.47 -16.17
N PRO A 23 -0.98 -2.13 -16.16
CA PRO A 23 0.18 -1.66 -16.90
C PRO A 23 -0.08 -1.68 -18.40
N VAL A 24 0.32 -0.62 -19.09
CA VAL A 24 0.19 -0.49 -20.54
C VAL A 24 1.56 -0.21 -21.14
N ILE A 25 2.01 -1.07 -22.05
CA ILE A 25 3.20 -0.85 -22.88
C ILE A 25 2.72 -0.52 -24.29
N LEU A 26 3.14 0.65 -24.81
CA LEU A 26 2.84 1.03 -26.18
C LEU A 26 3.89 0.49 -27.14
N LEU A 27 3.45 -0.29 -28.16
CA LEU A 27 4.31 -0.76 -29.25
C LEU A 27 4.11 0.17 -30.45
N THR A 28 5.14 0.99 -30.80
CA THR A 28 5.03 2.05 -31.81
C THR A 28 5.87 1.74 -33.05
N GLY A 29 5.35 2.07 -34.25
CA GLY A 29 6.12 2.01 -35.51
C GLY A 29 6.97 3.24 -35.78
N GLY A 30 6.88 4.30 -34.95
CA GLY A 30 7.61 5.56 -35.10
C GLY A 30 8.70 5.72 -34.07
N THR A 31 9.86 6.23 -34.51
CA THR A 31 10.99 6.61 -33.64
C THR A 31 10.90 8.04 -33.16
N SER A 32 9.81 8.78 -33.49
CA SER A 32 9.70 10.21 -33.16
C SER A 32 9.53 10.41 -31.65
N GLU A 33 10.27 11.36 -31.11
CA GLU A 33 10.17 11.80 -29.72
C GLU A 33 8.76 12.25 -29.36
N GLU A 34 8.00 12.76 -30.36
CA GLU A 34 6.59 13.15 -30.16
C GLU A 34 5.67 11.99 -29.76
N VAL A 35 5.89 10.78 -30.30
CA VAL A 35 5.06 9.60 -29.91
C VAL A 35 5.43 9.13 -28.51
N LYS A 36 6.68 9.25 -28.13
CA LYS A 36 7.15 8.97 -26.79
C LYS A 36 6.57 9.94 -25.77
N LEU A 37 6.60 11.25 -26.10
CA LEU A 37 6.04 12.30 -25.26
C LEU A 37 4.52 12.12 -25.08
N LYS A 38 3.78 11.90 -26.18
CA LYS A 38 2.35 11.62 -26.13
C LYS A 38 2.00 10.35 -25.34
N GLY A 39 2.83 9.32 -25.42
CA GLY A 39 2.67 8.10 -24.63
C GLY A 39 2.83 8.35 -23.12
N ALA A 40 3.83 9.15 -22.73
CA ALA A 40 4.04 9.54 -21.35
C ALA A 40 2.90 10.44 -20.83
N GLU A 41 2.40 11.38 -21.62
CA GLU A 41 1.29 12.26 -21.25
C GLU A 41 -0.02 11.50 -21.00
N VAL A 42 -0.26 10.40 -21.71
CA VAL A 42 -1.45 9.55 -21.50
C VAL A 42 -1.28 8.51 -20.41
N GLY A 43 -0.13 8.46 -19.73
CA GLY A 43 0.14 7.60 -18.60
C GLY A 43 0.52 6.16 -18.96
N ALA A 44 1.08 5.91 -20.15
CA ALA A 44 1.67 4.61 -20.47
C ALA A 44 2.83 4.29 -19.52
N ASP A 45 2.93 3.03 -19.08
CA ASP A 45 4.00 2.60 -18.16
C ASP A 45 5.34 2.40 -18.89
N ASP A 46 5.31 2.10 -20.20
CA ASP A 46 6.49 2.02 -21.06
C ASP A 46 6.10 2.10 -22.55
N TYR A 47 7.10 2.24 -23.43
CA TYR A 47 6.92 2.19 -24.88
C TYR A 47 8.12 1.47 -25.55
N ILE A 48 7.85 0.76 -26.65
CA ILE A 48 8.85 0.02 -27.43
C ILE A 48 8.64 0.33 -28.91
N SER A 49 9.69 0.75 -29.59
CA SER A 49 9.68 1.02 -31.04
C SER A 49 9.76 -0.27 -31.85
N LYS A 50 8.96 -0.36 -32.90
CA LYS A 50 9.05 -1.44 -33.90
C LYS A 50 10.11 -1.09 -34.96
N PRO A 51 10.92 -2.05 -35.44
CA PRO A 51 10.98 -3.45 -35.03
C PRO A 51 11.66 -3.61 -33.65
N PHE A 52 11.23 -4.59 -32.84
CA PHE A 52 11.81 -4.90 -31.54
C PHE A 52 12.13 -6.39 -31.43
N GLU A 53 13.12 -6.72 -30.61
CA GLU A 53 13.46 -8.09 -30.26
C GLU A 53 12.51 -8.60 -29.17
N LYS A 54 12.10 -9.86 -29.30
CA LYS A 54 11.21 -10.53 -28.33
C LYS A 54 11.75 -10.45 -26.91
N ASP A 55 13.05 -10.62 -26.73
CA ASP A 55 13.71 -10.64 -25.43
C ASP A 55 13.67 -9.27 -24.74
N ILE A 56 13.75 -8.19 -25.52
CA ILE A 56 13.60 -6.82 -25.01
C ILE A 56 12.17 -6.59 -24.51
N LEU A 57 11.16 -7.04 -25.27
CA LEU A 57 9.76 -6.92 -24.84
C LEU A 57 9.53 -7.70 -23.53
N ILE A 58 10.01 -8.95 -23.45
CA ILE A 58 9.88 -9.79 -22.26
C ILE A 58 10.60 -9.15 -21.06
N ALA A 59 11.81 -8.62 -21.27
CA ALA A 59 12.57 -7.94 -20.21
C ALA A 59 11.82 -6.71 -19.66
N ARG A 60 11.19 -5.91 -20.54
CA ARG A 60 10.38 -4.74 -20.13
C ARG A 60 9.13 -5.15 -19.36
N ILE A 61 8.39 -6.15 -19.82
CA ILE A 61 7.24 -6.70 -19.12
C ILE A 61 7.67 -7.17 -17.72
N ASN A 62 8.73 -7.98 -17.64
CA ASN A 62 9.23 -8.51 -16.39
C ASN A 62 9.70 -7.39 -15.44
N SER A 63 10.32 -6.34 -15.95
CA SER A 63 10.75 -5.17 -15.17
C SER A 63 9.56 -4.46 -14.53
N ILE A 64 8.48 -4.21 -15.30
CA ILE A 64 7.28 -3.54 -14.80
C ILE A 64 6.58 -4.43 -13.77
N LEU A 65 6.41 -5.72 -14.04
CA LEU A 65 5.79 -6.66 -13.11
C LEU A 65 6.60 -6.82 -11.82
N LYS A 66 7.94 -6.91 -11.95
CA LYS A 66 8.85 -6.99 -10.80
C LYS A 66 8.77 -5.73 -9.94
N SER A 67 8.81 -4.54 -10.53
CA SER A 67 8.68 -3.28 -9.79
C SER A 67 7.38 -3.22 -8.98
N ARG A 68 6.29 -3.78 -9.50
CA ARG A 68 5.01 -3.86 -8.77
C ARG A 68 5.04 -4.88 -7.63
N ILE A 69 5.67 -6.04 -7.87
CA ILE A 69 5.86 -7.05 -6.81
C ILE A 69 6.75 -6.48 -5.71
N ASP A 70 7.84 -5.80 -6.09
CA ASP A 70 8.76 -5.16 -5.14
C ASP A 70 8.04 -4.07 -4.31
N LEU A 71 7.16 -3.26 -4.93
CA LEU A 71 6.30 -2.29 -4.23
C LEU A 71 5.35 -2.95 -3.23
N GLN A 72 4.69 -4.04 -3.63
CA GLN A 72 3.81 -4.80 -2.75
C GLN A 72 4.59 -5.41 -1.59
N GLN A 73 5.75 -6.01 -1.86
CA GLN A 73 6.62 -6.59 -0.83
C GLN A 73 7.16 -5.52 0.10
N TYR A 74 7.55 -4.35 -0.41
CA TYR A 74 7.95 -3.22 0.43
C TYR A 74 6.83 -2.80 1.38
N PHE A 75 5.63 -2.60 0.87
CA PHE A 75 4.47 -2.28 1.71
C PHE A 75 4.25 -3.34 2.78
N PHE A 76 4.31 -4.63 2.44
CA PHE A 76 4.18 -5.71 3.41
C PHE A 76 5.37 -5.78 4.39
N ASN A 77 6.59 -5.48 3.97
CA ASN A 77 7.81 -5.62 4.77
C ASN A 77 8.08 -4.40 5.67
N GLU A 78 7.89 -3.18 5.19
CA GLU A 78 7.90 -1.98 6.03
C GLU A 78 6.91 -2.13 7.19
N VAL A 79 5.85 -2.84 6.90
CA VAL A 79 4.79 -3.12 7.83
C VAL A 79 5.08 -4.32 8.72
N THR A 80 5.99 -5.24 8.38
CA THR A 80 6.35 -6.43 9.18
C THR A 80 7.68 -6.30 9.94
N LEU A 81 8.25 -5.11 10.06
CA LEU A 81 9.51 -4.83 10.78
C LEU A 81 10.76 -5.56 10.22
N GLN A 82 10.72 -6.03 8.98
CA GLN A 82 11.88 -6.64 8.34
C GLN A 82 12.42 -5.71 7.26
N ALA A 83 13.56 -5.09 7.53
CA ALA A 83 14.30 -4.26 6.59
C ALA A 83 14.79 -5.10 5.41
N HIS A 84 14.17 -4.93 4.24
CA HIS A 84 14.68 -5.47 2.99
C HIS A 84 14.99 -4.31 2.04
N ASN A 85 16.18 -4.38 1.41
CA ASN A 85 16.69 -3.37 0.45
C ASN A 85 15.92 -3.43 -0.88
N LEU A 86 14.66 -3.04 -0.91
CA LEU A 86 13.87 -2.94 -2.13
C LEU A 86 14.03 -1.54 -2.74
N LYS A 87 14.38 -1.49 -4.03
CA LYS A 87 14.48 -0.23 -4.79
C LYS A 87 13.09 0.24 -5.20
N ILE A 88 12.51 1.16 -4.42
CA ILE A 88 11.22 1.78 -4.70
C ILE A 88 11.44 3.20 -5.20
N SER A 89 10.59 3.63 -6.11
CA SER A 89 10.56 5.04 -6.51
C SER A 89 10.35 5.94 -5.28
N PRO A 90 11.15 6.99 -5.10
CA PRO A 90 11.02 7.92 -3.98
C PRO A 90 9.61 8.51 -3.86
N GLU A 91 8.94 8.74 -4.99
CA GLU A 91 7.57 9.28 -5.03
C GLU A 91 6.54 8.32 -4.43
N TYR A 92 6.62 7.03 -4.75
CA TYR A 92 5.71 6.02 -4.18
C TYR A 92 5.97 5.82 -2.68
N LYS A 93 7.24 5.84 -2.28
CA LYS A 93 7.60 5.77 -0.87
C LYS A 93 7.02 6.95 -0.10
N GLN A 94 7.25 8.17 -0.56
CA GLN A 94 6.73 9.38 0.07
C GLN A 94 5.20 9.36 0.20
N PHE A 95 4.50 8.93 -0.84
CA PHE A 95 3.03 8.81 -0.80
C PHE A 95 2.56 7.79 0.24
N LEU A 96 3.18 6.61 0.30
CA LEU A 96 2.83 5.58 1.28
C LEU A 96 3.13 6.06 2.71
N ASP A 97 4.29 6.68 2.93
CA ASP A 97 4.69 7.21 4.24
C ASP A 97 3.70 8.28 4.72
N GLN A 98 3.23 9.16 3.83
CA GLN A 98 2.18 10.14 4.14
C GLN A 98 0.87 9.46 4.52
N CYS A 99 0.41 8.47 3.72
CA CYS A 99 -0.81 7.72 4.04
C CYS A 99 -0.71 7.01 5.38
N ILE A 100 0.42 6.34 5.66
CA ILE A 100 0.67 5.64 6.92
C ILE A 100 0.63 6.63 8.09
N THR A 101 1.34 7.76 7.99
CA THR A 101 1.37 8.81 9.02
C THR A 101 -0.03 9.33 9.34
N ILE A 102 -0.85 9.57 8.31
CA ILE A 102 -2.23 10.03 8.49
C ILE A 102 -3.07 8.97 9.22
N VAL A 103 -2.98 7.71 8.82
CA VAL A 103 -3.72 6.63 9.48
C VAL A 103 -3.25 6.45 10.93
N GLU A 104 -1.94 6.50 11.19
CA GLU A 104 -1.37 6.36 12.54
C GLU A 104 -1.76 7.51 13.47
N ARG A 105 -1.87 8.73 12.95
CA ARG A 105 -2.38 9.88 13.72
C ARG A 105 -3.86 9.74 14.11
N ASN A 106 -4.64 9.05 13.30
CA ASN A 106 -6.08 8.85 13.50
C ASN A 106 -6.43 7.42 13.98
N LEU A 107 -5.49 6.72 14.63
CA LEU A 107 -5.67 5.31 14.99
C LEU A 107 -6.89 5.05 15.88
N MET A 108 -7.09 5.88 16.91
CA MET A 108 -8.17 5.70 17.89
C MET A 108 -9.54 6.14 17.37
N ASP A 109 -9.57 6.88 16.26
CA ASP A 109 -10.80 7.33 15.64
C ASP A 109 -11.45 6.19 14.85
N SER A 110 -12.53 5.60 15.40
CA SER A 110 -13.28 4.54 14.74
C SER A 110 -14.00 5.00 13.48
N ASP A 111 -14.26 6.30 13.34
CA ASP A 111 -14.97 6.90 12.20
C ASP A 111 -14.01 7.31 11.07
N PHE A 112 -12.70 7.26 11.33
CA PHE A 112 -11.70 7.51 10.30
C PHE A 112 -11.82 6.50 9.16
N ASN A 113 -12.04 7.03 7.96
CA ASN A 113 -12.35 6.25 6.77
C ASN A 113 -11.59 6.75 5.53
N VAL A 114 -11.83 6.09 4.39
CA VAL A 114 -11.16 6.40 3.11
C VAL A 114 -11.40 7.83 2.65
N SER A 115 -12.60 8.39 2.92
CA SER A 115 -12.93 9.76 2.52
C SER A 115 -12.09 10.78 3.28
N VAL A 116 -11.92 10.56 4.60
CA VAL A 116 -11.07 11.40 5.46
C VAL A 116 -9.61 11.31 5.02
N LEU A 117 -9.10 10.09 4.79
CA LEU A 117 -7.73 9.89 4.30
C LEU A 117 -7.51 10.60 2.95
N ALA A 118 -8.47 10.51 2.03
CA ALA A 118 -8.38 11.17 0.73
C ALA A 118 -8.32 12.70 0.87
N THR A 119 -9.18 13.27 1.73
CA THR A 119 -9.19 14.72 2.00
C THR A 119 -7.86 15.18 2.60
N GLU A 120 -7.33 14.46 3.59
CA GLU A 120 -6.08 14.85 4.26
C GLU A 120 -4.84 14.76 3.35
N ILE A 121 -4.86 13.83 2.38
CA ILE A 121 -3.75 13.71 1.41
C ILE A 121 -3.95 14.60 0.15
N GLY A 122 -5.04 15.37 0.09
CA GLY A 122 -5.34 16.27 -1.01
C GLY A 122 -5.78 15.56 -2.31
N MET A 123 -6.46 14.40 -2.20
CA MET A 123 -6.92 13.60 -3.34
C MET A 123 -8.43 13.36 -3.29
N SER A 124 -9.04 13.07 -4.45
CA SER A 124 -10.38 12.49 -4.47
C SER A 124 -10.33 11.04 -3.96
N SER A 125 -11.46 10.55 -3.40
CA SER A 125 -11.55 9.15 -2.96
C SER A 125 -11.27 8.15 -4.08
N SER A 126 -11.71 8.44 -5.29
CA SER A 126 -11.43 7.62 -6.47
C SER A 126 -9.95 7.60 -6.83
N SER A 127 -9.28 8.77 -6.84
CA SER A 127 -7.84 8.86 -7.11
C SER A 127 -7.03 8.12 -6.04
N LEU A 128 -7.38 8.29 -4.76
CA LEU A 128 -6.76 7.54 -3.67
C LEU A 128 -6.97 6.03 -3.82
N TYR A 129 -8.21 5.60 -4.13
CA TYR A 129 -8.51 4.18 -4.35
C TYR A 129 -7.58 3.56 -5.39
N ASN A 130 -7.48 4.20 -6.55
CA ASN A 130 -6.69 3.67 -7.65
C ASN A 130 -5.19 3.68 -7.35
N ARG A 131 -4.70 4.74 -6.70
CA ARG A 131 -3.28 4.84 -6.34
C ARG A 131 -2.90 3.80 -5.30
N ILE A 132 -3.69 3.60 -4.25
CA ILE A 132 -3.45 2.54 -3.25
C ILE A 132 -3.56 1.16 -3.90
N LYS A 133 -4.60 0.91 -4.73
CA LYS A 133 -4.76 -0.38 -5.41
C LYS A 133 -3.60 -0.69 -6.35
N SER A 134 -3.07 0.32 -7.06
CA SER A 134 -1.91 0.14 -7.97
C SER A 134 -0.61 -0.19 -7.22
N ILE A 135 -0.42 0.39 -6.03
CA ILE A 135 0.81 0.22 -5.24
C ILE A 135 0.73 -1.03 -4.37
N CYS A 136 -0.37 -1.21 -3.64
CA CYS A 136 -0.51 -2.23 -2.59
C CYS A 136 -1.31 -3.45 -3.03
N ALA A 137 -1.92 -3.45 -4.22
CA ALA A 137 -2.88 -4.46 -4.69
C ALA A 137 -4.08 -4.68 -3.74
N GLN A 138 -4.38 -3.70 -2.89
CA GLN A 138 -5.45 -3.75 -1.90
C GLN A 138 -6.40 -2.56 -2.03
N SER A 139 -7.62 -2.70 -1.50
CA SER A 139 -8.50 -1.56 -1.33
C SER A 139 -8.00 -0.62 -0.22
N PRO A 140 -8.31 0.68 -0.26
CA PRO A 140 -7.95 1.62 0.80
C PRO A 140 -8.48 1.22 2.19
N ASN A 141 -9.67 0.60 2.26
CA ASN A 141 -10.19 0.07 3.52
C ASN A 141 -9.30 -1.05 4.09
N ASN A 142 -8.82 -1.94 3.22
CA ASN A 142 -7.87 -2.99 3.63
C ASN A 142 -6.53 -2.39 4.05
N PHE A 143 -6.07 -1.34 3.36
CA PHE A 143 -4.86 -0.60 3.70
C PHE A 143 -4.94 0.03 5.10
N ILE A 144 -6.01 0.78 5.40
CA ILE A 144 -6.23 1.36 6.72
C ILE A 144 -6.27 0.26 7.80
N ARG A 145 -7.06 -0.80 7.57
CA ARG A 145 -7.16 -1.93 8.49
C ARG A 145 -5.81 -2.60 8.74
N PHE A 146 -5.02 -2.78 7.69
CA PHE A 146 -3.71 -3.38 7.77
C PHE A 146 -2.75 -2.57 8.66
N ILE A 147 -2.72 -1.24 8.53
CA ILE A 147 -1.90 -0.36 9.37
C ILE A 147 -2.38 -0.43 10.83
N ARG A 148 -3.69 -0.38 11.07
CA ARG A 148 -4.27 -0.52 12.41
C ARG A 148 -3.86 -1.83 13.08
N LEU A 149 -3.96 -2.95 12.37
CA LEU A 149 -3.59 -4.26 12.91
C LEU A 149 -2.07 -4.39 13.13
N ARG A 150 -1.26 -3.80 12.28
CA ARG A 150 0.19 -3.72 12.50
C ARG A 150 0.50 -2.97 13.79
N LYS A 151 -0.08 -1.78 13.97
CA LYS A 151 0.11 -1.00 15.19
C LYS A 151 -0.40 -1.75 16.43
N ALA A 152 -1.49 -2.49 16.28
CA ALA A 152 -1.96 -3.38 17.33
C ALA A 152 -0.92 -4.46 17.69
N ALA A 153 -0.27 -5.07 16.70
CA ALA A 153 0.79 -6.06 16.95
C ALA A 153 1.98 -5.46 17.72
N GLU A 154 2.38 -4.24 17.38
CA GLU A 154 3.41 -3.47 18.11
C GLU A 154 2.96 -3.21 19.56
N ILE A 155 1.77 -2.68 19.78
CA ILE A 155 1.20 -2.41 21.10
C ILE A 155 1.14 -3.69 21.94
N LEU A 156 0.68 -4.80 21.38
CA LEU A 156 0.56 -6.09 22.08
C LEU A 156 1.89 -6.61 22.63
N ILE A 157 3.01 -6.32 22.00
CA ILE A 157 4.32 -6.79 22.45
C ILE A 157 5.07 -5.76 23.30
N SER A 158 4.79 -4.46 23.09
CA SER A 158 5.51 -3.36 23.75
C SER A 158 4.85 -2.86 25.02
N THR A 159 3.58 -3.21 25.27
CA THR A 159 2.80 -2.73 26.41
C THR A 159 2.14 -3.89 27.16
N ASP A 160 1.56 -3.61 28.34
CA ASP A 160 0.77 -4.58 29.10
C ASP A 160 -0.73 -4.53 28.76
N TYR A 161 -1.11 -3.84 27.70
CA TYR A 161 -2.52 -3.79 27.29
C TYR A 161 -3.07 -5.18 26.97
N THR A 162 -4.31 -5.37 27.35
CA THR A 162 -5.10 -6.53 26.96
C THR A 162 -5.43 -6.50 25.48
N VAL A 163 -5.87 -7.62 24.93
CA VAL A 163 -6.33 -7.70 23.53
C VAL A 163 -7.47 -6.72 23.24
N SER A 164 -8.40 -6.54 24.18
CA SER A 164 -9.54 -5.64 24.03
C SER A 164 -9.13 -4.16 24.10
N GLU A 165 -8.26 -3.82 25.04
CA GLU A 165 -7.69 -2.45 25.13
C GLU A 165 -6.90 -2.13 23.86
N THR A 166 -6.09 -3.06 23.36
CA THR A 166 -5.34 -2.87 22.11
C THR A 166 -6.26 -2.66 20.92
N ALA A 167 -7.35 -3.43 20.80
CA ALA A 167 -8.33 -3.24 19.73
C ALA A 167 -8.93 -1.82 19.77
N TYR A 168 -9.28 -1.34 20.95
CA TYR A 168 -9.77 0.02 21.14
C TYR A 168 -8.73 1.09 20.77
N GLN A 169 -7.46 0.90 21.16
CA GLN A 169 -6.37 1.84 20.87
C GLN A 169 -6.11 2.00 19.36
N VAL A 170 -6.50 1.02 18.55
CA VAL A 170 -6.36 1.07 17.09
C VAL A 170 -7.70 1.31 16.37
N GLY A 171 -8.72 1.79 17.09
CA GLY A 171 -10.02 2.17 16.53
C GLY A 171 -10.85 1.00 16.00
N ILE A 172 -10.66 -0.21 16.56
CA ILE A 172 -11.47 -1.39 16.24
C ILE A 172 -12.28 -1.77 17.47
N ASN A 173 -13.53 -1.29 17.55
CA ASN A 173 -14.38 -1.45 18.73
C ASN A 173 -14.94 -2.88 18.91
N ASP A 174 -15.05 -3.66 17.84
CA ASP A 174 -15.49 -5.05 17.88
C ASP A 174 -14.30 -6.01 18.12
N SER A 175 -14.19 -6.50 19.34
CA SER A 175 -13.12 -7.44 19.73
C SER A 175 -13.15 -8.78 18.99
N LYS A 176 -14.32 -9.25 18.53
CA LYS A 176 -14.42 -10.47 17.74
C LYS A 176 -13.86 -10.23 16.34
N TYR A 177 -14.32 -9.16 15.69
CA TYR A 177 -13.81 -8.74 14.39
C TYR A 177 -12.30 -8.48 14.45
N PHE A 178 -11.80 -7.79 15.49
CA PHE A 178 -10.37 -7.57 15.68
C PHE A 178 -9.57 -8.89 15.68
N ARG A 179 -9.99 -9.87 16.49
CA ARG A 179 -9.30 -11.18 16.59
C ARG A 179 -9.29 -11.91 15.26
N GLU A 180 -10.41 -11.90 14.54
CA GLU A 180 -10.52 -12.54 13.22
C GLU A 180 -9.57 -11.88 12.21
N GLN A 181 -9.56 -10.55 12.12
CA GLN A 181 -8.70 -9.82 11.19
C GLN A 181 -7.22 -9.95 11.57
N PHE A 182 -6.90 -9.91 12.86
CA PHE A 182 -5.54 -10.12 13.36
C PHE A 182 -5.03 -11.53 13.00
N ASN A 183 -5.85 -12.56 13.22
CA ASN A 183 -5.49 -13.92 12.84
C ASN A 183 -5.29 -14.09 11.33
N LYS A 184 -6.13 -13.45 10.51
CA LYS A 184 -5.96 -13.45 9.04
C LYS A 184 -4.64 -12.81 8.62
N GLN A 185 -4.23 -11.73 9.28
CA GLN A 185 -3.03 -10.99 8.91
C GLN A 185 -1.74 -11.63 9.41
N PHE A 186 -1.72 -12.17 10.63
CA PHE A 186 -0.50 -12.66 11.28
C PHE A 186 -0.43 -14.20 11.39
N GLY A 187 -1.45 -14.91 10.90
CA GLY A 187 -1.50 -16.38 10.95
C GLY A 187 -1.68 -16.95 12.37
N MET A 188 -1.94 -16.10 13.37
CA MET A 188 -2.16 -16.51 14.76
C MET A 188 -3.05 -15.51 15.50
N ASN A 189 -3.74 -15.98 16.55
CA ASN A 189 -4.56 -15.08 17.35
C ASN A 189 -3.71 -14.15 18.24
N PRO A 190 -4.26 -13.00 18.69
CA PRO A 190 -3.53 -12.02 19.47
C PRO A 190 -2.89 -12.57 20.76
N SER A 191 -3.57 -13.49 21.46
CA SER A 191 -3.05 -14.07 22.70
C SER A 191 -1.83 -14.97 22.45
N ALA A 192 -1.85 -15.75 21.36
CA ALA A 192 -0.70 -16.55 20.93
C ALA A 192 0.47 -15.65 20.49
N TYR A 193 0.15 -14.53 19.82
CA TYR A 193 1.14 -13.53 19.41
C TYR A 193 1.85 -12.90 20.61
N ILE A 194 1.11 -12.50 21.64
CA ILE A 194 1.65 -11.99 22.91
C ILE A 194 2.59 -13.03 23.54
N LYS A 195 2.10 -14.27 23.69
CA LYS A 195 2.87 -15.35 24.32
C LYS A 195 4.20 -15.62 23.60
N LYS A 196 4.20 -15.52 22.28
CA LYS A 196 5.38 -15.78 21.44
C LYS A 196 6.39 -14.65 21.45
N TYR A 197 5.93 -13.39 21.39
CA TYR A 197 6.79 -12.24 21.04
C TYR A 197 7.00 -11.23 22.18
N ARG A 198 6.12 -11.10 23.16
CA ARG A 198 6.26 -10.09 24.22
C ARG A 198 7.51 -10.31 25.09
N LYS A 199 7.77 -11.54 25.57
CA LYS A 199 8.95 -11.81 26.43
C LYS A 199 10.30 -11.55 25.74
N PRO A 200 10.56 -12.04 24.51
CA PRO A 200 11.79 -11.71 23.79
C PRO A 200 11.97 -10.21 23.56
N PHE A 201 10.89 -9.47 23.34
CA PHE A 201 10.92 -8.06 23.07
C PHE A 201 11.29 -7.24 24.32
N HIS A 202 10.72 -7.53 25.48
CA HIS A 202 11.07 -6.89 26.75
C HIS A 202 12.52 -7.14 27.19
N ASN A 203 13.10 -8.26 26.79
CA ASN A 203 14.52 -8.55 27.10
C ASN A 203 15.50 -7.77 26.21
N GLN A 204 15.06 -7.21 25.09
CA GLN A 204 15.92 -6.47 24.15
C GLN A 204 15.79 -4.95 24.25
N HIS A 205 14.67 -4.44 24.80
CA HIS A 205 14.40 -3.01 24.84
C HIS A 205 13.80 -2.61 26.20
N THR A 206 14.48 -1.71 26.91
CA THR A 206 13.91 -0.96 28.04
C THR A 206 12.97 0.10 27.47
N PHE A 207 11.65 -0.15 27.51
CA PHE A 207 10.65 0.76 26.95
C PHE A 207 10.40 1.96 27.88
N ASN A 208 10.41 3.15 27.26
CA ASN A 208 9.90 4.37 27.87
C ASN A 208 8.35 4.29 27.91
N LYS A 209 7.78 4.21 29.13
CA LYS A 209 6.33 4.08 29.38
C LYS A 209 5.51 5.31 28.95
N ASP A 210 6.17 6.37 28.51
CA ASP A 210 5.57 7.70 28.27
C ASP A 210 5.00 7.90 26.86
N VAL A 211 5.06 6.89 26.00
CA VAL A 211 4.62 7.01 24.61
C VAL A 211 3.08 6.97 24.45
N PHE A 212 2.36 6.45 25.45
CA PHE A 212 0.89 6.40 25.42
C PHE A 212 0.31 6.90 26.76
N PRO A 213 -0.17 8.14 26.86
CA PRO A 213 -0.77 8.65 28.09
C PRO A 213 -2.03 7.85 28.46
N LYS A 214 -2.04 7.28 29.65
CA LYS A 214 -3.27 6.72 30.25
C LYS A 214 -4.25 7.89 30.43
N LYS A 215 -5.41 7.85 29.81
CA LYS A 215 -6.51 8.73 30.21
C LYS A 215 -6.99 8.33 31.59
N SER A 216 -6.94 9.29 32.49
CA SER A 216 -7.60 9.27 33.79
C SER A 216 -9.11 9.22 33.62
#